data_270f61344e72dbe98e177f64dd7f188b
#
_entry.id   270f61344e72dbe98e177f64dd7f188b
#
_cell.length_a   1.000
_cell.length_b   1.000
_cell.length_c   1.000
_cell.angle_alpha   90.00
_cell.angle_beta   90.00
_cell.angle_gamma   90.00
#
_symmetry.space_group_name_H-M   'P 1'
#
loop_
_entity.id
_entity.type
_entity.pdbx_description
1 polymer ?
#
loop_
_entity_poly.entity_id
_entity_poly.type
_entity_poly.pdbx_seq_one_letter_code
_entity_poly.pdbx_strand_id
1 'polypeptide(L)'
;MEEIVSLYQTVQLSEVNFWIKVGSTDDFPENAGACIKHNSRQIAVYHFARTNKWYACQNLCPHKMEMVLSRGMIGDAGGIPKLACPMHKKTFSLEDGANLNGEEYSIATYPVKIEAGNVYIGFAD
;
A
#
# COMPACT_ATOMS: atom_id res chain seq x y z
N MET A 1 10.28 17.44 -5.24
CA MET A 1 9.23 16.88 -4.37
C MET A 1 7.97 16.55 -5.15
N GLU A 2 7.49 17.45 -5.99
CA GLU A 2 6.32 17.20 -6.83
C GLU A 2 6.53 16.00 -7.75
N GLU A 3 7.74 15.84 -8.28
CA GLU A 3 8.06 14.72 -9.16
C GLU A 3 7.91 13.37 -8.45
N ILE A 4 8.31 13.31 -7.17
CA ILE A 4 8.16 12.09 -6.37
C ILE A 4 6.69 11.78 -6.14
N VAL A 5 5.90 12.79 -5.80
CA VAL A 5 4.47 12.61 -5.57
C VAL A 5 3.76 12.14 -6.83
N SER A 6 4.14 12.68 -7.99
CA SER A 6 3.47 12.34 -9.25
C SER A 6 3.73 10.90 -9.70
N LEU A 7 4.74 10.22 -9.13
CA LEU A 7 4.97 8.80 -9.41
C LEU A 7 3.89 7.90 -8.79
N TYR A 8 3.20 8.41 -7.79
CA TYR A 8 2.25 7.61 -7.01
C TYR A 8 0.82 8.05 -7.31
N GLN A 9 0.11 7.25 -8.07
CA GLN A 9 -1.30 7.48 -8.38
C GLN A 9 -2.06 6.18 -8.17
N THR A 10 -3.24 6.29 -7.56
CA THR A 10 -4.09 5.12 -7.32
C THR A 10 -4.45 4.44 -8.63
N VAL A 11 -4.35 3.12 -8.62
CA VAL A 11 -4.73 2.30 -9.75
C VAL A 11 -5.95 1.46 -9.36
N GLN A 12 -7.04 1.60 -10.11
CA GLN A 12 -8.22 0.77 -9.91
C GLN A 12 -8.02 -0.56 -10.63
N LEU A 13 -8.72 -1.59 -10.17
CA LEU A 13 -8.61 -2.91 -10.79
C LEU A 13 -8.90 -2.85 -12.29
N SER A 14 -9.89 -2.05 -12.70
CA SER A 14 -10.24 -1.89 -14.11
C SER A 14 -9.19 -1.15 -14.93
N GLU A 15 -8.25 -0.48 -14.27
CA GLU A 15 -7.21 0.31 -14.94
C GLU A 15 -5.88 -0.44 -15.09
N VAL A 16 -5.78 -1.65 -14.54
CA VAL A 16 -4.54 -2.40 -14.56
C VAL A 16 -4.18 -2.80 -15.99
N ASN A 17 -3.00 -2.40 -16.44
CA ASN A 17 -2.47 -2.77 -17.75
C ASN A 17 -1.56 -3.99 -17.67
N PHE A 18 -0.90 -4.19 -16.52
CA PHE A 18 -0.05 -5.36 -16.33
C PHE A 18 0.10 -5.66 -14.84
N TRP A 19 0.40 -6.93 -14.56
CA TRP A 19 0.63 -7.42 -13.20
C TRP A 19 2.09 -7.79 -13.05
N ILE A 20 2.72 -7.31 -11.98
CA ILE A 20 4.12 -7.61 -11.68
C ILE A 20 4.18 -8.54 -10.50
N LYS A 21 4.85 -9.67 -10.66
CA LYS A 21 5.11 -10.59 -9.56
C LYS A 21 6.16 -9.97 -8.64
N VAL A 22 5.83 -9.81 -7.37
CA VAL A 22 6.72 -9.18 -6.40
C VAL A 22 7.29 -10.15 -5.37
N GLY A 23 6.82 -11.40 -5.38
CA GLY A 23 7.33 -12.43 -4.50
C GLY A 23 6.31 -13.53 -4.30
N SER A 24 6.63 -14.48 -3.43
CA SER A 24 5.68 -15.48 -2.99
C SER A 24 5.00 -14.99 -1.72
N THR A 25 3.86 -15.61 -1.36
CA THR A 25 3.16 -15.25 -0.13
C THR A 25 4.04 -15.43 1.11
N ASP A 26 5.00 -16.35 1.05
CA ASP A 26 5.92 -16.60 2.17
C ASP A 26 6.98 -15.51 2.34
N ASP A 27 7.14 -14.65 1.34
CA ASP A 27 8.12 -13.55 1.40
C ASP A 27 7.60 -12.35 2.19
N PHE A 28 6.32 -12.36 2.57
CA PHE A 28 5.69 -11.22 3.23
C PHE A 28 5.23 -11.60 4.63
N PRO A 29 5.51 -10.74 5.64
CA PRO A 29 5.11 -11.05 7.01
C PRO A 29 3.60 -10.95 7.19
N GLU A 30 3.08 -11.75 8.12
CA GLU A 30 1.67 -11.66 8.48
C GLU A 30 1.43 -10.43 9.36
N ASN A 31 0.33 -9.72 9.08
CA ASN A 31 -0.12 -8.57 9.87
C ASN A 31 0.92 -7.44 9.96
N ALA A 32 1.70 -7.30 8.89
CA ALA A 32 2.73 -6.26 8.81
C ALA A 32 2.97 -5.92 7.35
N GLY A 33 3.82 -4.93 7.11
CA GLY A 33 4.15 -4.46 5.78
C GLY A 33 5.54 -4.88 5.34
N ALA A 34 5.73 -4.91 4.04
CA ALA A 34 7.03 -5.08 3.41
C ALA A 34 7.11 -4.09 2.24
N CYS A 35 8.31 -3.68 1.90
CA CYS A 35 8.51 -2.72 0.80
C CYS A 35 9.08 -3.43 -0.42
N ILE A 36 8.46 -3.20 -1.58
CA ILE A 36 9.04 -3.63 -2.85
C ILE A 36 9.35 -2.39 -3.69
N LYS A 37 10.19 -2.55 -4.67
CA LYS A 37 10.62 -1.45 -5.52
C LYS A 37 10.32 -1.77 -6.97
N HIS A 38 9.69 -0.84 -7.68
CA HIS A 38 9.37 -1.00 -9.09
C HIS A 38 9.40 0.35 -9.79
N ASN A 39 10.25 0.48 -10.81
CA ASN A 39 10.36 1.70 -11.62
C ASN A 39 10.45 2.98 -10.78
N SER A 40 11.40 3.02 -9.86
CA SER A 40 11.65 4.16 -8.97
C SER A 40 10.56 4.39 -7.92
N ARG A 41 9.57 3.51 -7.85
CA ARG A 41 8.52 3.57 -6.84
C ARG A 41 8.80 2.59 -5.72
N GLN A 42 8.56 3.01 -4.50
CA GLN A 42 8.58 2.13 -3.34
C GLN A 42 7.13 1.86 -2.95
N ILE A 43 6.76 0.60 -3.00
CA ILE A 43 5.37 0.17 -2.75
C ILE A 43 5.36 -0.67 -1.48
N ALA A 44 4.48 -0.32 -0.55
CA ALA A 44 4.28 -1.09 0.67
C ALA A 44 3.20 -2.13 0.43
N VAL A 45 3.45 -3.36 0.86
CA VAL A 45 2.54 -4.49 0.69
C VAL A 45 2.20 -5.05 2.06
N TYR A 46 0.92 -5.26 2.34
CA TYR A 46 0.45 -5.74 3.65
C TYR A 46 -0.39 -6.98 3.51
N HIS A 47 -0.19 -7.92 4.42
CA HIS A 47 -0.98 -9.14 4.51
C HIS A 47 -1.75 -9.15 5.83
N PHE A 48 -3.08 -9.06 5.75
CA PHE A 48 -3.96 -9.21 6.91
C PHE A 48 -4.29 -10.68 7.06
N ALA A 49 -3.56 -11.38 7.93
CA ALA A 49 -3.66 -12.83 8.02
C ALA A 49 -5.04 -13.31 8.46
N ARG A 50 -5.70 -12.58 9.36
CA ARG A 50 -6.99 -12.98 9.89
C ARG A 50 -8.08 -13.06 8.81
N THR A 51 -8.07 -12.12 7.89
CA THR A 51 -9.05 -12.07 6.80
C THR A 51 -8.49 -12.63 5.49
N ASN A 52 -7.20 -12.93 5.49
CA ASN A 52 -6.45 -13.36 4.31
C ASN A 52 -6.60 -12.38 3.16
N LYS A 53 -6.48 -11.10 3.46
CA LYS A 53 -6.56 -10.04 2.46
C LYS A 53 -5.22 -9.34 2.33
N TRP A 54 -4.96 -8.87 1.12
CA TRP A 54 -3.70 -8.22 0.76
C TRP A 54 -3.97 -6.84 0.22
N TYR A 55 -3.12 -5.89 0.60
CA TYR A 55 -3.25 -4.49 0.15
C TYR A 55 -1.88 -3.94 -0.20
N ALA A 56 -1.86 -3.00 -1.15
CA ALA A 56 -0.62 -2.32 -1.53
C ALA A 56 -0.89 -0.83 -1.64
N CYS A 57 0.09 -0.03 -1.21
CA CYS A 57 0.00 1.42 -1.31
C CYS A 57 1.40 2.00 -1.50
N GLN A 58 1.47 3.29 -1.77
CA GLN A 58 2.76 3.97 -1.81
C GLN A 58 3.45 3.85 -0.46
N ASN A 59 4.78 3.70 -0.49
CA ASN A 59 5.56 3.70 0.75
C ASN A 59 5.82 5.12 1.27
N LEU A 60 5.57 6.12 0.43
CA LEU A 60 5.78 7.52 0.76
C LEU A 60 4.67 8.04 1.66
N CYS A 61 5.03 8.49 2.88
CA CYS A 61 4.07 9.14 3.76
C CYS A 61 3.96 10.61 3.34
N PRO A 62 2.76 11.07 2.92
CA PRO A 62 2.61 12.43 2.43
C PRO A 62 2.74 13.50 3.50
N HIS A 63 2.63 13.13 4.78
CA HIS A 63 2.72 14.10 5.87
C HIS A 63 4.11 14.73 5.96
N LYS A 64 5.17 13.91 5.88
CA LYS A 64 6.55 14.39 5.96
C LYS A 64 7.40 13.96 4.78
N MET A 65 6.78 13.40 3.76
CA MET A 65 7.47 12.96 2.54
C MET A 65 8.59 11.95 2.84
N GLU A 66 8.31 11.00 3.72
CA GLU A 66 9.25 9.95 4.12
C GLU A 66 8.78 8.58 3.65
N MET A 67 9.73 7.74 3.23
CA MET A 67 9.44 6.39 2.74
C MET A 67 9.37 5.41 3.89
N VAL A 68 8.29 5.46 4.67
CA VAL A 68 8.18 4.72 5.92
C VAL A 68 6.87 3.94 6.08
N LEU A 69 5.93 4.03 5.16
CA LEU A 69 4.62 3.42 5.38
C LEU A 69 4.67 1.90 5.52
N SER A 70 5.63 1.23 4.87
CA SER A 70 5.78 -0.22 5.01
C SER A 70 6.14 -0.64 6.44
N ARG A 71 6.62 0.28 7.26
CA ARG A 71 6.93 0.04 8.67
C ARG A 71 5.78 0.43 9.59
N GLY A 72 4.66 0.88 9.02
CA GLY A 72 3.52 1.33 9.78
C GLY A 72 2.76 0.18 10.43
N MET A 73 1.88 0.54 11.34
CA MET A 73 1.02 -0.42 12.03
C MET A 73 -0.29 -0.56 11.27
N ILE A 74 -0.71 -1.78 11.03
CA ILE A 74 -1.98 -2.04 10.36
C ILE A 74 -3.02 -2.50 11.37
N GLY A 75 -4.28 -2.27 11.03
CA GLY A 75 -5.38 -2.63 11.90
C GLY A 75 -6.71 -2.42 11.18
N ASP A 76 -7.76 -2.33 11.98
CA ASP A 76 -9.13 -2.21 11.49
C ASP A 76 -9.81 -1.01 12.16
N ALA A 77 -10.42 -0.16 11.36
CA ALA A 77 -11.21 0.97 11.85
C ALA A 77 -12.67 0.75 11.47
N GLY A 78 -13.40 -0.02 12.28
CA GLY A 78 -14.81 -0.29 12.03
C GLY A 78 -15.06 -1.04 10.72
N GLY A 79 -14.22 -2.01 10.40
CA GLY A 79 -14.33 -2.77 9.17
C GLY A 79 -13.46 -2.26 8.04
N ILE A 80 -12.83 -1.09 8.20
CA ILE A 80 -11.95 -0.52 7.18
C ILE A 80 -10.51 -0.90 7.50
N PRO A 81 -9.79 -1.60 6.59
CA PRO A 81 -8.38 -1.88 6.81
C PRO A 81 -7.61 -0.58 6.81
N LYS A 82 -6.81 -0.37 7.85
CA LYS A 82 -6.10 0.90 8.03
C LYS A 82 -4.61 0.70 8.24
N LEU A 83 -3.86 1.74 7.93
CA LEU A 83 -2.43 1.83 8.11
C LEU A 83 -2.11 3.12 8.87
N ALA A 84 -1.30 3.03 9.91
CA ALA A 84 -0.83 4.21 10.65
C ALA A 84 0.65 4.40 10.36
N CYS A 85 1.03 5.61 9.95
CA CYS A 85 2.43 5.97 9.72
C CYS A 85 3.21 5.86 11.03
N PRO A 86 4.39 5.19 11.05
CA PRO A 86 5.11 4.98 12.30
C PRO A 86 5.69 6.25 12.89
N MET A 87 5.90 7.27 12.07
CA MET A 87 6.56 8.50 12.53
C MET A 87 5.60 9.47 13.22
N HIS A 88 4.40 9.63 12.67
CA HIS A 88 3.46 10.66 13.17
C HIS A 88 2.05 10.12 13.36
N LYS A 89 1.87 8.81 13.25
CA LYS A 89 0.60 8.13 13.47
C LYS A 89 -0.55 8.64 12.58
N LYS A 90 -0.23 9.18 11.42
CA LYS A 90 -1.26 9.54 10.44
C LYS A 90 -1.85 8.25 9.88
N THR A 91 -3.16 8.18 9.80
CA THR A 91 -3.88 6.95 9.48
C THR A 91 -4.55 7.04 8.12
N PHE A 92 -4.41 5.99 7.33
CA PHE A 92 -4.96 5.92 5.98
C PHE A 92 -5.74 4.63 5.78
N SER A 93 -6.82 4.71 5.00
CA SER A 93 -7.55 3.53 4.56
C SER A 93 -6.74 2.82 3.48
N LEU A 94 -6.59 1.50 3.61
CA LEU A 94 -5.91 0.71 2.58
C LEU A 94 -6.85 0.33 1.44
N GLU A 95 -8.15 0.62 1.56
CA GLU A 95 -9.10 0.38 0.48
C GLU A 95 -9.01 1.43 -0.61
N ASP A 96 -8.95 2.70 -0.22
CA ASP A 96 -8.96 3.80 -1.18
C ASP A 96 -7.89 4.86 -0.92
N GLY A 97 -7.09 4.69 0.13
CA GLY A 97 -6.03 5.64 0.45
C GLY A 97 -6.47 6.89 1.18
N ALA A 98 -7.73 6.98 1.58
CA ALA A 98 -8.25 8.17 2.25
C ALA A 98 -7.60 8.38 3.61
N ASN A 99 -7.34 9.64 3.95
CA ASN A 99 -6.82 10.01 5.26
C ASN A 99 -7.94 9.88 6.29
N LEU A 100 -7.72 9.11 7.35
CA LEU A 100 -8.73 8.84 8.37
C LEU A 100 -8.68 9.84 9.53
N ASN A 101 -7.76 10.80 9.49
CA ASN A 101 -7.66 11.87 10.49
C ASN A 101 -8.39 13.15 10.06
N GLY A 102 -9.03 13.13 8.88
CA GLY A 102 -9.73 14.30 8.37
C GLY A 102 -8.84 15.33 7.69
N GLU A 103 -7.63 14.94 7.34
CA GLU A 103 -6.69 15.83 6.65
C GLU A 103 -6.83 15.69 5.13
N GLU A 104 -6.31 16.65 4.39
CA GLU A 104 -6.52 16.72 2.95
C GLU A 104 -5.73 15.72 2.12
N TYR A 105 -4.57 15.30 2.60
CA TYR A 105 -3.73 14.40 1.82
C TYR A 105 -4.18 12.93 1.94
N SER A 106 -3.92 12.19 0.88
CA SER A 106 -4.25 10.77 0.80
C SER A 106 -3.04 10.03 0.23
N ILE A 107 -3.14 8.69 0.15
CA ILE A 107 -2.09 7.87 -0.43
C ILE A 107 -2.61 7.11 -1.64
N ALA A 108 -1.71 6.77 -2.56
CA ALA A 108 -2.04 5.95 -3.71
C ALA A 108 -2.13 4.49 -3.29
N THR A 109 -3.15 3.79 -3.80
CA THR A 109 -3.33 2.35 -3.57
C THR A 109 -3.27 1.61 -4.89
N TYR A 110 -2.86 0.33 -4.82
CA TYR A 110 -2.67 -0.52 -5.99
C TYR A 110 -3.35 -1.86 -5.78
N PRO A 111 -3.97 -2.43 -6.82
CA PRO A 111 -4.58 -3.76 -6.69
C PRO A 111 -3.53 -4.83 -6.43
N VAL A 112 -3.88 -5.80 -5.60
CA VAL A 112 -3.03 -6.96 -5.33
C VAL A 112 -3.83 -8.20 -5.69
N LYS A 113 -3.20 -9.17 -6.34
CA LYS A 113 -3.81 -10.47 -6.52
C LYS A 113 -2.84 -11.57 -6.10
N ILE A 114 -3.40 -12.64 -5.61
CA ILE A 114 -2.65 -13.82 -5.21
C ILE A 114 -3.01 -14.94 -6.17
N GLU A 115 -2.00 -15.56 -6.77
CA GLU A 115 -2.23 -16.62 -7.74
C GLU A 115 -1.12 -17.65 -7.61
N ALA A 116 -1.50 -18.92 -7.38
CA ALA A 116 -0.56 -20.03 -7.24
C ALA A 116 0.52 -19.75 -6.19
N GLY A 117 0.14 -19.09 -5.08
CA GLY A 117 1.09 -18.79 -4.00
C GLY A 117 2.01 -17.61 -4.27
N ASN A 118 1.76 -16.86 -5.32
CA ASN A 118 2.57 -15.69 -5.69
C ASN A 118 1.77 -14.40 -5.54
N VAL A 119 2.48 -13.32 -5.21
CA VAL A 119 1.89 -12.00 -5.00
C VAL A 119 2.17 -11.13 -6.22
N TYR A 120 1.12 -10.53 -6.76
CA TYR A 120 1.19 -9.63 -7.91
C TYR A 120 0.59 -8.28 -7.57
N ILE A 121 1.22 -7.22 -8.06
CA ILE A 121 0.68 -5.86 -7.92
C ILE A 121 0.34 -5.35 -9.32
N GLY A 122 -0.83 -4.71 -9.45
CA GLY A 122 -1.29 -4.17 -10.71
C GLY A 122 -0.88 -2.73 -10.93
N PHE A 123 -0.37 -2.43 -12.12
CA PHE A 123 0.05 -1.10 -12.51
C PHE A 123 -0.63 -0.69 -13.81
N ALA A 124 -0.78 0.62 -14.00
CA ALA A 124 -1.46 1.20 -15.15
C ALA A 124 -0.52 1.84 -16.18
N ASP A 125 0.78 1.93 -15.87
CA ASP A 125 1.75 2.59 -16.76
C ASP A 125 2.22 1.77 -17.96
#